data_4ab219bcf10764a43e750f5ea764cd59
#
_entry.id   4ab219bcf10764a43e750f5ea764cd59
#
_cell.length_a   1.000
_cell.length_b   1.000
_cell.length_c   1.000
_cell.angle_alpha   90.00
_cell.angle_beta   90.00
_cell.angle_gamma   90.00
#
_symmetry.space_group_name_H-M   'P 1'
#
loop_
_entity.id
_entity.type
_entity.pdbx_description
1 polymer ?
#
loop_
_entity_poly.entity_id
_entity_poly.type
_entity_poly.pdbx_seq_one_letter_code
_entity_poly.pdbx_strand_id
1 'polypeptide(L)'
;MGITEQLNETVSKTETSGVLPSVSAVAELVAGWFGFDEVQDQDLYSETIAAAVAVVAGGLILKAAWNQLHCPLALYADSSSAPAGSKSPVLVATKTSSADIVTSVDRQIESEIRRILVPAFPGYAFIGEESAYVSSTVTMNAAKTGAPAWMVDPLDGTTNFVSGVPHICTSVALLRERHVVLGAVYNPLTDDLWVAVRNRGAFLNGRRLYCQRHVPLSDAVVVTEFGYERSAEGARRMCAVVERLLCERVRAIRMLGSGILDLLFTAQGVVHVVYAGIAGEGWQPWDYAAGVLIAKEAGCVVASLESPPGMTCDGEFLSRCAHDFDIFGQSILCASSRDLALEVHHVIREACDRVSEKHPADA
;
A
#
# COMPACT_ATOMS: atom_id res chain seq x y z
N MET A 1 -20.95 10.06 -24.01
CA MET A 1 -20.98 8.89 -23.11
C MET A 1 -20.18 9.27 -21.89
N GLY A 2 -20.80 9.40 -20.73
CA GLY A 2 -20.12 9.79 -19.50
C GLY A 2 -19.19 8.66 -18.99
N ILE A 3 -18.16 9.00 -18.19
CA ILE A 3 -17.19 8.02 -17.65
C ILE A 3 -17.91 6.94 -16.86
N THR A 4 -18.96 7.27 -16.10
CA THR A 4 -19.79 6.31 -15.39
C THR A 4 -20.42 5.28 -16.33
N GLU A 5 -20.89 5.69 -17.53
CA GLU A 5 -21.41 4.78 -18.55
C GLU A 5 -20.33 3.89 -19.16
N GLN A 6 -19.13 4.42 -19.42
CA GLN A 6 -17.98 3.64 -19.92
C GLN A 6 -17.53 2.60 -18.88
N LEU A 7 -17.48 2.96 -17.59
CA LEU A 7 -17.17 2.06 -16.50
C LEU A 7 -18.23 0.97 -16.35
N ASN A 8 -19.53 1.31 -16.42
CA ASN A 8 -20.62 0.35 -16.40
C ASN A 8 -20.52 -0.66 -17.55
N GLU A 9 -20.25 -0.19 -18.78
CA GLU A 9 -20.10 -1.08 -19.94
C GLU A 9 -18.88 -1.99 -19.82
N THR A 10 -17.81 -1.51 -19.20
CA THR A 10 -16.58 -2.27 -19.03
C THR A 10 -16.71 -3.35 -17.95
N VAL A 11 -17.36 -3.05 -16.83
CA VAL A 11 -17.59 -4.00 -15.73
C VAL A 11 -18.69 -5.03 -16.06
N SER A 12 -19.74 -4.63 -16.78
CA SER A 12 -20.82 -5.56 -17.15
C SER A 12 -20.36 -6.71 -18.07
N LYS A 13 -19.22 -6.54 -18.76
CA LYS A 13 -18.60 -7.60 -19.59
C LYS A 13 -17.86 -8.67 -18.78
N THR A 14 -17.66 -8.47 -17.47
CA THR A 14 -16.97 -9.41 -16.56
C THR A 14 -17.90 -10.19 -15.65
N GLU A 15 -19.23 -10.01 -15.74
CA GLU A 15 -20.22 -10.73 -14.94
C GLU A 15 -20.27 -12.23 -15.28
N THR A 16 -19.30 -13.00 -14.82
CA THR A 16 -19.37 -14.47 -14.85
C THR A 16 -19.47 -15.13 -13.47
N SER A 17 -19.53 -14.36 -12.38
CA SER A 17 -19.83 -14.96 -11.06
C SER A 17 -20.30 -13.90 -10.04
N GLY A 18 -21.60 -13.77 -9.91
CA GLY A 18 -22.37 -13.35 -8.74
C GLY A 18 -21.79 -12.28 -7.80
N VAL A 19 -22.44 -11.07 -7.83
CA VAL A 19 -22.38 -10.03 -6.80
C VAL A 19 -21.12 -9.14 -6.85
N LEU A 20 -20.93 -8.46 -7.99
CA LEU A 20 -20.31 -7.13 -7.97
C LEU A 20 -21.39 -6.12 -7.55
N PRO A 21 -21.15 -5.23 -6.56
CA PRO A 21 -21.95 -4.04 -6.45
C PRO A 21 -21.87 -3.35 -7.82
N SER A 22 -23.01 -2.90 -8.36
CA SER A 22 -23.01 -2.23 -9.67
C SER A 22 -22.00 -1.07 -9.60
N VAL A 23 -21.30 -0.78 -10.69
CA VAL A 23 -20.39 0.40 -10.78
C VAL A 23 -21.11 1.65 -10.29
N SER A 24 -22.42 1.77 -10.60
CA SER A 24 -23.30 2.82 -10.10
C SER A 24 -23.33 2.90 -8.58
N ALA A 25 -23.45 1.75 -7.89
CA ALA A 25 -23.53 1.73 -6.43
C ALA A 25 -22.20 2.15 -5.77
N VAL A 26 -21.06 1.71 -6.32
CA VAL A 26 -19.74 2.16 -5.84
C VAL A 26 -19.55 3.65 -6.11
N ALA A 27 -19.97 4.12 -7.28
CA ALA A 27 -19.88 5.51 -7.67
C ALA A 27 -20.68 6.43 -6.74
N GLU A 28 -21.96 6.14 -6.54
CA GLU A 28 -22.86 6.90 -5.65
C GLU A 28 -22.34 6.92 -4.20
N LEU A 29 -21.89 5.77 -3.73
CA LEU A 29 -21.34 5.62 -2.39
C LEU A 29 -20.12 6.53 -2.19
N VAL A 30 -19.12 6.41 -3.05
CA VAL A 30 -17.85 7.14 -2.93
C VAL A 30 -18.05 8.65 -3.18
N ALA A 31 -18.86 9.03 -4.15
CA ALA A 31 -19.19 10.44 -4.39
C ALA A 31 -19.82 11.09 -3.15
N GLY A 32 -20.72 10.37 -2.47
CA GLY A 32 -21.35 10.83 -1.24
C GLY A 32 -20.36 11.07 -0.08
N TRP A 33 -19.26 10.32 0.00
CA TRP A 33 -18.26 10.48 1.06
C TRP A 33 -17.53 11.83 1.00
N PHE A 34 -17.26 12.32 -0.19
CA PHE A 34 -16.53 13.57 -0.41
C PHE A 34 -17.45 14.76 -0.62
N GLY A 35 -18.78 14.54 -0.71
CA GLY A 35 -19.73 15.59 -1.07
C GLY A 35 -19.43 16.18 -2.45
N PHE A 36 -18.95 15.36 -3.38
CA PHE A 36 -18.69 15.79 -4.74
C PHE A 36 -19.99 16.27 -5.41
N ASP A 37 -19.93 17.46 -6.00
CA ASP A 37 -20.91 17.94 -6.96
C ASP A 37 -20.37 17.62 -8.36
N GLU A 38 -21.09 16.75 -9.09
CA GLU A 38 -20.69 16.30 -10.44
C GLU A 38 -20.43 17.46 -11.41
N VAL A 39 -21.07 18.60 -11.19
CA VAL A 39 -20.97 19.78 -12.04
C VAL A 39 -19.83 20.71 -11.61
N GLN A 40 -19.58 20.84 -10.28
CA GLN A 40 -18.61 21.77 -9.73
C GLN A 40 -17.24 21.13 -9.43
N ASP A 41 -17.21 19.83 -9.12
CA ASP A 41 -16.01 19.09 -8.73
C ASP A 41 -15.51 18.16 -9.85
N GLN A 42 -15.55 18.61 -11.11
CA GLN A 42 -15.08 17.82 -12.27
C GLN A 42 -13.63 17.35 -12.15
N ASP A 43 -12.82 18.09 -11.38
CA ASP A 43 -11.45 17.67 -11.08
C ASP A 43 -11.43 16.54 -10.05
N LEU A 44 -10.87 15.41 -10.42
CA LEU A 44 -10.73 14.18 -9.64
C LEU A 44 -12.02 13.38 -9.35
N TYR A 45 -13.24 13.87 -9.68
CA TYR A 45 -14.47 13.09 -9.48
C TYR A 45 -14.42 11.76 -10.24
N SER A 46 -14.23 11.84 -11.53
CA SER A 46 -14.22 10.67 -12.42
C SER A 46 -13.10 9.69 -12.08
N GLU A 47 -11.91 10.23 -11.77
CA GLU A 47 -10.76 9.42 -11.38
C GLU A 47 -10.99 8.72 -10.05
N THR A 48 -11.63 9.39 -9.08
CA THR A 48 -11.94 8.80 -7.77
C THR A 48 -12.88 7.62 -7.91
N ILE A 49 -13.94 7.77 -8.69
CA ILE A 49 -14.88 6.69 -8.98
C ILE A 49 -14.18 5.54 -9.70
N ALA A 50 -13.41 5.84 -10.74
CA ALA A 50 -12.71 4.83 -11.52
C ALA A 50 -11.70 4.03 -10.67
N ALA A 51 -10.94 4.70 -9.80
CA ALA A 51 -10.00 4.04 -8.90
C ALA A 51 -10.74 3.13 -7.89
N ALA A 52 -11.82 3.61 -7.27
CA ALA A 52 -12.61 2.82 -6.33
C ALA A 52 -13.20 1.58 -7.01
N VAL A 53 -13.76 1.73 -8.20
CA VAL A 53 -14.27 0.60 -8.99
C VAL A 53 -13.15 -0.39 -9.34
N ALA A 54 -11.99 0.12 -9.75
CA ALA A 54 -10.86 -0.72 -10.16
C ALA A 54 -10.31 -1.56 -9.00
N VAL A 55 -10.15 -0.98 -7.80
CA VAL A 55 -9.67 -1.75 -6.64
C VAL A 55 -10.69 -2.77 -6.16
N VAL A 56 -11.98 -2.45 -6.21
CA VAL A 56 -13.03 -3.41 -5.85
C VAL A 56 -13.08 -4.55 -6.85
N ALA A 57 -13.02 -4.28 -8.16
CA ALA A 57 -12.98 -5.32 -9.19
C ALA A 57 -11.77 -6.25 -9.04
N GLY A 58 -10.57 -5.68 -8.84
CA GLY A 58 -9.35 -6.44 -8.56
C GLY A 58 -9.45 -7.27 -7.27
N GLY A 59 -9.97 -6.67 -6.20
CA GLY A 59 -10.14 -7.35 -4.91
C GLY A 59 -11.13 -8.52 -4.97
N LEU A 60 -12.14 -8.47 -5.83
CA LEU A 60 -13.06 -9.60 -6.01
C LEU A 60 -12.39 -10.79 -6.71
N ILE A 61 -11.48 -10.53 -7.66
CA ILE A 61 -10.61 -11.57 -8.23
C ILE A 61 -9.74 -12.17 -7.11
N LEU A 62 -9.14 -11.30 -6.28
CA LEU A 62 -8.33 -11.71 -5.14
C LEU A 62 -9.12 -12.58 -4.16
N LYS A 63 -10.34 -12.17 -3.79
CA LYS A 63 -11.23 -12.95 -2.91
C LYS A 63 -11.59 -14.32 -3.48
N ALA A 64 -11.87 -14.38 -4.77
CA ALA A 64 -12.17 -15.64 -5.44
C ALA A 64 -10.95 -16.59 -5.41
N ALA A 65 -9.76 -16.07 -5.71
CA ALA A 65 -8.52 -16.83 -5.65
C ALA A 65 -8.17 -17.27 -4.21
N TRP A 66 -8.36 -16.37 -3.23
CA TRP A 66 -8.20 -16.71 -1.82
C TRP A 66 -9.09 -17.88 -1.38
N ASN A 67 -10.38 -17.83 -1.73
CA ASN A 67 -11.32 -18.89 -1.40
C ASN A 67 -10.96 -20.22 -2.08
N GLN A 68 -10.43 -20.20 -3.30
CA GLN A 68 -9.96 -21.40 -3.98
C GLN A 68 -8.72 -22.01 -3.32
N LEU A 69 -7.81 -21.16 -2.82
CA LEU A 69 -6.54 -21.60 -2.25
C LEU A 69 -6.69 -22.02 -0.77
N HIS A 70 -7.53 -21.33 -0.01
CA HIS A 70 -7.62 -21.45 1.46
C HIS A 70 -9.00 -21.88 1.96
N CYS A 71 -9.94 -22.33 1.08
CA CYS A 71 -11.27 -22.71 1.52
C CYS A 71 -11.24 -23.94 2.44
N PRO A 72 -11.84 -23.89 3.64
CA PRO A 72 -11.88 -25.03 4.59
C PRO A 72 -12.55 -26.29 4.04
N LEU A 73 -13.46 -26.16 3.06
CA LEU A 73 -14.12 -27.30 2.41
C LEU A 73 -13.15 -28.23 1.68
N ALA A 74 -12.00 -27.70 1.20
CA ALA A 74 -10.95 -28.52 0.59
C ALA A 74 -10.14 -29.31 1.64
N LEU A 75 -10.12 -28.88 2.90
CA LEU A 75 -9.44 -29.55 4.01
C LEU A 75 -10.27 -30.70 4.62
N TYR A 76 -11.58 -30.73 4.40
CA TYR A 76 -12.51 -31.77 4.87
C TYR A 76 -13.00 -32.71 3.76
N ALA A 77 -12.58 -32.50 2.51
CA ALA A 77 -12.74 -33.52 1.49
C ALA A 77 -11.84 -34.69 1.89
N ASP A 78 -12.48 -35.83 2.19
CA ASP A 78 -11.85 -37.08 2.62
C ASP A 78 -10.55 -37.32 1.80
N SER A 79 -9.42 -37.39 2.49
CA SER A 79 -8.10 -37.57 1.88
C SER A 79 -7.95 -38.86 1.05
N SER A 80 -8.98 -39.69 1.05
CA SER A 80 -9.08 -40.93 0.28
C SER A 80 -9.55 -40.74 -1.18
N SER A 81 -10.07 -39.57 -1.56
CA SER A 81 -10.63 -39.32 -2.89
C SER A 81 -10.00 -38.15 -3.65
N ALA A 82 -9.00 -37.48 -3.11
CA ALA A 82 -8.27 -36.45 -3.84
C ALA A 82 -7.36 -37.13 -4.90
N PRO A 83 -7.50 -36.82 -6.20
CA PRO A 83 -6.59 -37.37 -7.21
C PRO A 83 -5.19 -36.85 -6.89
N ALA A 84 -4.26 -37.79 -6.75
CA ALA A 84 -2.84 -37.49 -6.60
C ALA A 84 -2.40 -36.63 -7.79
N GLY A 85 -2.10 -35.35 -7.58
CA GLY A 85 -1.68 -34.43 -8.62
C GLY A 85 -2.60 -33.25 -8.92
N SER A 86 -3.61 -32.93 -8.10
CA SER A 86 -4.33 -31.66 -8.24
C SER A 86 -3.34 -30.51 -7.95
N LYS A 87 -2.75 -29.95 -9.00
CA LYS A 87 -1.93 -28.74 -8.89
C LYS A 87 -2.83 -27.60 -8.39
N SER A 88 -2.35 -26.84 -7.41
CA SER A 88 -3.00 -25.59 -7.03
C SER A 88 -3.30 -24.78 -8.30
N PRO A 89 -4.51 -24.26 -8.48
CA PRO A 89 -4.85 -23.45 -9.65
C PRO A 89 -4.04 -22.14 -9.69
N VAL A 90 -3.40 -21.76 -8.59
CA VAL A 90 -2.54 -20.57 -8.48
C VAL A 90 -1.09 -20.96 -8.76
N LEU A 91 -0.54 -20.40 -9.84
CA LEU A 91 0.88 -20.53 -10.15
C LEU A 91 1.66 -19.51 -9.32
N VAL A 92 2.62 -19.98 -8.55
CA VAL A 92 3.54 -19.17 -7.75
C VAL A 92 4.92 -19.20 -8.41
N ALA A 93 5.53 -18.02 -8.56
CA ALA A 93 6.89 -17.86 -9.05
C ALA A 93 7.65 -16.88 -8.18
N THR A 94 8.96 -16.77 -8.35
CA THR A 94 9.79 -15.74 -7.71
C THR A 94 10.27 -14.74 -8.75
N LYS A 95 10.38 -13.44 -8.40
CA LYS A 95 10.88 -12.36 -9.26
C LYS A 95 12.41 -12.25 -9.14
N THR A 96 12.88 -11.66 -8.08
CA THR A 96 14.32 -11.36 -7.87
C THR A 96 14.97 -12.26 -6.83
N SER A 97 14.20 -12.77 -5.88
CA SER A 97 14.67 -13.64 -4.79
C SER A 97 13.57 -14.59 -4.33
N SER A 98 13.92 -15.55 -3.46
CA SER A 98 12.93 -16.44 -2.83
C SER A 98 11.93 -15.73 -1.92
N ALA A 99 12.22 -14.49 -1.53
CA ALA A 99 11.33 -13.67 -0.73
C ALA A 99 10.40 -12.78 -1.60
N ASP A 100 10.71 -12.63 -2.89
CA ASP A 100 9.96 -11.80 -3.85
C ASP A 100 9.09 -12.71 -4.72
N ILE A 101 7.85 -12.90 -4.30
CA ILE A 101 6.91 -13.86 -4.88
C ILE A 101 5.93 -13.14 -5.80
N VAL A 102 5.60 -13.77 -6.91
CA VAL A 102 4.50 -13.36 -7.80
C VAL A 102 3.59 -14.55 -8.08
N THR A 103 2.32 -14.30 -8.19
CA THR A 103 1.35 -15.32 -8.58
C THR A 103 0.67 -14.99 -9.90
N SER A 104 -0.03 -15.96 -10.48
CA SER A 104 -0.87 -15.71 -11.66
C SER A 104 -2.04 -14.74 -11.32
N VAL A 105 -2.38 -14.63 -10.05
CA VAL A 105 -3.44 -13.76 -9.53
C VAL A 105 -3.05 -12.30 -9.63
N ASP A 106 -1.81 -11.93 -9.24
CA ASP A 106 -1.29 -10.56 -9.34
C ASP A 106 -1.45 -10.02 -10.77
N ARG A 107 -1.02 -10.80 -11.75
CA ARG A 107 -1.12 -10.41 -13.17
C ARG A 107 -2.57 -10.31 -13.67
N GLN A 108 -3.45 -11.18 -13.18
CA GLN A 108 -4.86 -11.13 -13.53
C GLN A 108 -5.52 -9.87 -12.97
N ILE A 109 -5.22 -9.52 -11.72
CA ILE A 109 -5.72 -8.30 -11.07
C ILE A 109 -5.20 -7.08 -11.80
N GLU A 110 -3.89 -6.98 -12.07
CA GLU A 110 -3.31 -5.86 -12.80
C GLU A 110 -3.95 -5.67 -14.18
N SER A 111 -4.17 -6.77 -14.90
CA SER A 111 -4.82 -6.76 -16.21
C SER A 111 -6.26 -6.22 -16.13
N GLU A 112 -7.01 -6.58 -15.10
CA GLU A 112 -8.38 -6.09 -14.90
C GLU A 112 -8.40 -4.59 -14.55
N ILE A 113 -7.56 -4.15 -13.62
CA ILE A 113 -7.42 -2.74 -13.26
C ILE A 113 -7.04 -1.90 -14.50
N ARG A 114 -6.07 -2.38 -15.28
CA ARG A 114 -5.65 -1.75 -16.54
C ARG A 114 -6.80 -1.64 -17.53
N ARG A 115 -7.62 -2.69 -17.65
CA ARG A 115 -8.80 -2.74 -18.54
C ARG A 115 -9.84 -1.68 -18.17
N ILE A 116 -9.94 -1.33 -16.89
CA ILE A 116 -10.85 -0.30 -16.39
C ILE A 116 -10.25 1.10 -16.60
N LEU A 117 -9.02 1.33 -16.17
CA LEU A 117 -8.44 2.66 -16.07
C LEU A 117 -7.92 3.21 -17.41
N VAL A 118 -7.24 2.39 -18.22
CA VAL A 118 -6.56 2.88 -19.44
C VAL A 118 -7.54 3.38 -20.50
N PRO A 119 -8.66 2.70 -20.81
CA PRO A 119 -9.63 3.24 -21.76
C PRO A 119 -10.36 4.48 -21.26
N ALA A 120 -10.58 4.60 -19.94
CA ALA A 120 -11.23 5.75 -19.33
C ALA A 120 -10.31 6.99 -19.30
N PHE A 121 -8.99 6.80 -19.19
CA PHE A 121 -7.99 7.86 -19.09
C PHE A 121 -6.82 7.61 -20.05
N PRO A 122 -7.02 7.67 -21.37
CA PRO A 122 -6.02 7.28 -22.36
C PRO A 122 -4.76 8.17 -22.38
N GLY A 123 -4.84 9.36 -21.77
CA GLY A 123 -3.70 10.28 -21.64
C GLY A 123 -2.84 10.04 -20.38
N TYR A 124 -3.22 9.12 -19.50
CA TYR A 124 -2.50 8.85 -18.26
C TYR A 124 -1.55 7.66 -18.44
N ALA A 125 -0.35 7.77 -17.88
CA ALA A 125 0.54 6.62 -17.77
C ALA A 125 -0.05 5.58 -16.82
N PHE A 126 0.27 4.30 -17.05
CA PHE A 126 -0.11 3.22 -16.15
C PHE A 126 1.15 2.49 -15.67
N ILE A 127 1.37 2.48 -14.37
CA ILE A 127 2.52 1.89 -13.69
C ILE A 127 1.96 0.84 -12.72
N GLY A 128 1.94 -0.40 -13.15
CA GLY A 128 1.59 -1.55 -12.30
C GLY A 128 2.85 -2.27 -11.86
N GLU A 129 2.84 -2.86 -10.69
CA GLU A 129 3.95 -3.64 -10.18
C GLU A 129 4.44 -4.69 -11.19
N GLU A 130 3.53 -5.49 -11.72
CA GLU A 130 3.87 -6.60 -12.61
C GLU A 130 4.38 -6.12 -13.98
N SER A 131 3.79 -5.06 -14.53
CA SER A 131 4.20 -4.47 -15.81
C SER A 131 5.46 -3.62 -15.68
N ALA A 132 5.78 -3.08 -14.52
CA ALA A 132 6.97 -2.29 -14.27
C ALA A 132 8.26 -3.14 -14.42
N TYR A 133 8.23 -4.38 -14.02
CA TYR A 133 9.35 -5.31 -14.21
C TYR A 133 9.64 -5.63 -15.70
N VAL A 134 8.65 -5.46 -16.59
CA VAL A 134 8.77 -5.83 -18.01
C VAL A 134 9.10 -4.63 -18.92
N SER A 135 8.62 -3.40 -18.60
CA SER A 135 8.73 -2.24 -19.51
C SER A 135 8.98 -0.89 -18.81
N SER A 136 9.65 -0.89 -17.70
CA SER A 136 9.60 0.09 -16.61
C SER A 136 10.16 1.48 -16.85
N THR A 137 11.13 1.67 -17.74
CA THR A 137 11.92 2.93 -17.74
C THR A 137 11.12 4.13 -18.26
N VAL A 138 10.29 3.96 -19.27
CA VAL A 138 9.59 5.06 -19.93
C VAL A 138 8.39 5.55 -19.10
N THR A 139 7.58 4.63 -18.59
CA THR A 139 6.37 4.96 -17.80
C THR A 139 6.73 5.50 -16.41
N MET A 140 7.75 4.95 -15.75
CA MET A 140 8.24 5.47 -14.49
C MET A 140 8.83 6.88 -14.66
N ASN A 141 9.56 7.15 -15.77
CA ASN A 141 10.06 8.48 -16.07
C ASN A 141 8.92 9.47 -16.31
N ALA A 142 7.81 9.08 -16.94
CA ALA A 142 6.65 9.94 -17.12
C ALA A 142 6.10 10.42 -15.77
N ALA A 143 5.92 9.52 -14.80
CA ALA A 143 5.49 9.89 -13.45
C ALA A 143 6.51 10.81 -12.74
N LYS A 144 7.81 10.52 -12.87
CA LYS A 144 8.89 11.37 -12.32
C LYS A 144 8.96 12.76 -12.97
N THR A 145 8.49 12.92 -14.20
CA THR A 145 8.42 14.23 -14.89
C THR A 145 7.12 14.99 -14.63
N GLY A 146 6.17 14.42 -13.89
CA GLY A 146 4.93 15.07 -13.49
C GLY A 146 3.72 14.80 -14.36
N ALA A 147 3.84 13.98 -15.41
CA ALA A 147 2.69 13.54 -16.18
C ALA A 147 1.70 12.74 -15.31
N PRO A 148 0.38 12.85 -15.54
CA PRO A 148 -0.60 12.06 -14.82
C PRO A 148 -0.31 10.55 -14.96
N ALA A 149 -0.29 9.83 -13.86
CA ALA A 149 0.03 8.41 -13.87
C ALA A 149 -0.77 7.64 -12.81
N TRP A 150 -1.39 6.55 -13.23
CA TRP A 150 -1.91 5.53 -12.34
C TRP A 150 -0.76 4.69 -11.80
N MET A 151 -0.74 4.47 -10.50
CA MET A 151 0.22 3.60 -9.81
C MET A 151 -0.58 2.50 -9.10
N VAL A 152 -0.23 1.25 -9.38
CA VAL A 152 -1.06 0.09 -9.02
C VAL A 152 -0.20 -0.97 -8.37
N ASP A 153 -0.61 -1.39 -7.19
CA ASP A 153 -0.21 -2.65 -6.58
C ASP A 153 -1.40 -3.61 -6.66
N PRO A 154 -1.33 -4.65 -7.49
CA PRO A 154 -2.44 -5.57 -7.68
C PRO A 154 -2.71 -6.43 -6.43
N LEU A 155 -1.66 -6.80 -5.70
CA LEU A 155 -1.73 -7.64 -4.52
C LEU A 155 -0.60 -7.30 -3.54
N ASP A 156 -0.80 -6.30 -2.70
CA ASP A 156 0.07 -6.06 -1.55
C ASP A 156 -0.10 -7.18 -0.51
N GLY A 157 1.02 -7.74 -0.08
CA GLY A 157 1.06 -8.90 0.79
C GLY A 157 1.01 -10.24 0.05
N THR A 158 1.68 -10.38 -1.10
CA THR A 158 1.71 -11.63 -1.89
C THR A 158 2.20 -12.84 -1.07
N THR A 159 3.19 -12.65 -0.18
CA THR A 159 3.63 -13.70 0.75
C THR A 159 2.52 -14.10 1.72
N ASN A 160 1.75 -13.13 2.23
CA ASN A 160 0.58 -13.39 3.08
C ASN A 160 -0.48 -14.18 2.33
N PHE A 161 -0.77 -13.77 1.08
CA PHE A 161 -1.72 -14.48 0.23
C PHE A 161 -1.34 -15.95 0.05
N VAL A 162 -0.09 -16.23 -0.30
CA VAL A 162 0.39 -17.61 -0.51
C VAL A 162 0.37 -18.41 0.80
N SER A 163 0.69 -17.76 1.92
CA SER A 163 0.78 -18.41 3.25
C SER A 163 -0.56 -18.54 3.98
N GLY A 164 -1.63 -17.91 3.49
CA GLY A 164 -2.94 -17.93 4.14
C GLY A 164 -3.09 -16.94 5.29
N VAL A 165 -2.28 -15.87 5.32
CA VAL A 165 -2.41 -14.76 6.27
C VAL A 165 -3.39 -13.71 5.69
N PRO A 166 -4.53 -13.40 6.34
CA PRO A 166 -5.59 -12.57 5.76
C PRO A 166 -5.28 -11.06 5.85
N HIS A 167 -4.03 -10.67 5.61
CA HIS A 167 -3.59 -9.27 5.62
C HIS A 167 -3.04 -8.94 4.23
N ILE A 168 -3.98 -8.66 3.32
CA ILE A 168 -3.75 -8.46 1.88
C ILE A 168 -4.69 -7.39 1.35
N CYS A 169 -4.26 -6.65 0.31
CA CYS A 169 -5.13 -5.70 -0.36
C CYS A 169 -4.74 -5.48 -1.83
N THR A 170 -5.59 -4.76 -2.54
CA THR A 170 -5.35 -4.20 -3.87
C THR A 170 -5.33 -2.68 -3.77
N SER A 171 -4.40 -2.00 -4.41
CA SER A 171 -4.29 -0.55 -4.36
C SER A 171 -4.17 0.12 -5.72
N VAL A 172 -4.73 1.33 -5.81
CA VAL A 172 -4.59 2.25 -6.94
C VAL A 172 -4.34 3.65 -6.41
N ALA A 173 -3.32 4.32 -6.92
CA ALA A 173 -3.08 5.73 -6.68
C ALA A 173 -3.02 6.51 -8.00
N LEU A 174 -3.41 7.79 -7.96
CA LEU A 174 -3.19 8.72 -9.05
C LEU A 174 -2.14 9.75 -8.67
N LEU A 175 -1.13 9.86 -9.50
CA LEU A 175 -0.11 10.90 -9.43
C LEU A 175 -0.42 12.00 -10.44
N ARG A 176 -0.28 13.26 -10.01
CA ARG A 176 -0.21 14.46 -10.86
C ARG A 176 0.91 15.35 -10.34
N GLU A 177 1.73 15.89 -11.23
CA GLU A 177 2.84 16.78 -10.86
C GLU A 177 3.76 16.17 -9.77
N ARG A 178 4.04 14.87 -9.87
CA ARG A 178 4.83 14.07 -8.90
C ARG A 178 4.18 13.88 -7.53
N HIS A 179 2.98 14.33 -7.31
CA HIS A 179 2.27 14.18 -6.04
C HIS A 179 1.14 13.17 -6.16
N VAL A 180 0.95 12.37 -5.15
CA VAL A 180 -0.25 11.54 -5.04
C VAL A 180 -1.43 12.46 -4.74
N VAL A 181 -2.45 12.41 -5.60
CA VAL A 181 -3.66 13.24 -5.49
C VAL A 181 -4.91 12.44 -5.16
N LEU A 182 -4.85 11.12 -5.38
CA LEU A 182 -5.91 10.17 -5.09
C LEU A 182 -5.29 8.84 -4.67
N GLY A 183 -5.87 8.18 -3.68
CA GLY A 183 -5.55 6.82 -3.29
C GLY A 183 -6.81 6.03 -2.99
N ALA A 184 -6.91 4.82 -3.51
CA ALA A 184 -7.96 3.85 -3.23
C ALA A 184 -7.34 2.49 -2.92
N VAL A 185 -7.80 1.84 -1.85
CA VAL A 185 -7.32 0.53 -1.40
C VAL A 185 -8.53 -0.31 -0.98
N TYR A 186 -8.52 -1.58 -1.35
CA TYR A 186 -9.58 -2.50 -0.95
C TYR A 186 -8.99 -3.81 -0.41
N ASN A 187 -9.39 -4.16 0.83
CA ASN A 187 -9.18 -5.49 1.40
C ASN A 187 -10.44 -6.33 1.19
N PRO A 188 -10.42 -7.32 0.31
CA PRO A 188 -11.62 -8.10 -0.02
C PRO A 188 -12.04 -9.10 1.07
N LEU A 189 -11.17 -9.38 2.04
CA LEU A 189 -11.44 -10.35 3.10
C LEU A 189 -12.23 -9.73 4.25
N THR A 190 -12.01 -8.43 4.51
CA THR A 190 -12.75 -7.65 5.51
C THR A 190 -13.84 -6.77 4.91
N ASP A 191 -13.88 -6.67 3.58
CA ASP A 191 -14.78 -5.78 2.83
C ASP A 191 -14.56 -4.31 3.17
N ASP A 192 -13.29 -3.94 3.38
CA ASP A 192 -12.88 -2.59 3.72
C ASP A 192 -12.38 -1.85 2.47
N LEU A 193 -13.02 -0.71 2.19
CA LEU A 193 -12.63 0.21 1.12
C LEU A 193 -12.16 1.54 1.71
N TRP A 194 -10.87 1.83 1.53
CA TRP A 194 -10.28 3.13 1.87
C TRP A 194 -10.15 3.98 0.63
N VAL A 195 -10.54 5.24 0.74
CA VAL A 195 -10.36 6.23 -0.33
C VAL A 195 -9.92 7.56 0.28
N ALA A 196 -8.94 8.20 -0.34
CA ALA A 196 -8.54 9.55 -0.01
C ALA A 196 -8.35 10.38 -1.28
N VAL A 197 -8.74 11.65 -1.17
CA VAL A 197 -8.48 12.67 -2.19
C VAL A 197 -7.74 13.82 -1.52
N ARG A 198 -6.67 14.28 -2.15
CA ARG A 198 -5.80 15.33 -1.61
C ARG A 198 -6.59 16.55 -1.19
N ASN A 199 -6.38 17.01 0.05
CA ASN A 199 -7.08 18.11 0.72
C ASN A 199 -8.59 17.90 0.95
N ARG A 200 -9.11 16.67 0.79
CA ARG A 200 -10.54 16.36 1.03
C ARG A 200 -10.74 15.33 2.14
N GLY A 201 -9.66 14.77 2.68
CA GLY A 201 -9.67 13.78 3.76
C GLY A 201 -9.61 12.34 3.26
N ALA A 202 -9.54 11.43 4.21
CA ALA A 202 -9.53 9.99 4.01
C ALA A 202 -10.76 9.34 4.64
N PHE A 203 -11.26 8.29 4.02
CA PHE A 203 -12.47 7.58 4.44
C PHE A 203 -12.25 6.07 4.40
N LEU A 204 -12.83 5.36 5.37
CA LEU A 204 -13.00 3.91 5.40
C LEU A 204 -14.49 3.59 5.40
N ASN A 205 -14.99 2.95 4.36
CA ASN A 205 -16.41 2.58 4.25
C ASN A 205 -17.34 3.76 4.58
N GLY A 206 -17.03 4.97 4.09
CA GLY A 206 -17.78 6.20 4.30
C GLY A 206 -17.54 6.89 5.65
N ARG A 207 -16.76 6.31 6.53
CA ARG A 207 -16.37 6.95 7.80
C ARG A 207 -15.08 7.71 7.62
N ARG A 208 -15.08 9.01 7.91
CA ARG A 208 -13.89 9.83 7.85
C ARG A 208 -12.84 9.34 8.86
N LEU A 209 -11.61 9.22 8.40
CA LEU A 209 -10.49 8.76 9.22
C LEU A 209 -9.81 9.94 9.92
N TYR A 210 -9.37 9.67 11.15
CA TYR A 210 -8.51 10.55 11.93
C TYR A 210 -7.53 9.67 12.70
N CYS A 211 -6.23 9.87 12.49
CA CYS A 211 -5.22 9.14 13.25
C CYS A 211 -5.27 9.51 14.75
N GLN A 212 -4.89 8.56 15.59
CA GLN A 212 -4.79 8.78 17.04
C GLN A 212 -3.61 9.71 17.33
N ARG A 213 -3.86 10.81 18.06
CA ARG A 213 -2.83 11.79 18.44
C ARG A 213 -2.35 11.56 19.86
N HIS A 214 -1.15 12.06 20.18
CA HIS A 214 -0.59 12.09 21.54
C HIS A 214 -0.45 10.72 22.22
N VAL A 215 0.14 9.77 21.51
CA VAL A 215 0.52 8.47 22.08
C VAL A 215 1.99 8.55 22.50
N PRO A 216 2.33 8.35 23.77
CA PRO A 216 3.72 8.26 24.19
C PRO A 216 4.39 7.00 23.62
N LEU A 217 5.71 7.02 23.42
CA LEU A 217 6.45 5.90 22.82
C LEU A 217 6.21 4.59 23.57
N SER A 218 6.12 4.61 24.90
CA SER A 218 5.84 3.43 25.74
C SER A 218 4.47 2.79 25.47
N ASP A 219 3.51 3.57 24.96
CA ASP A 219 2.17 3.09 24.61
C ASP A 219 2.03 2.77 23.12
N ALA A 220 3.06 3.07 22.32
CA ALA A 220 3.00 2.90 20.89
C ALA A 220 3.05 1.41 20.47
N VAL A 221 2.20 1.06 19.53
CA VAL A 221 2.34 -0.14 18.70
C VAL A 221 3.08 0.28 17.45
N VAL A 222 4.25 -0.32 17.23
CA VAL A 222 5.15 -0.02 16.11
C VAL A 222 5.08 -1.17 15.10
N VAL A 223 5.01 -0.85 13.82
CA VAL A 223 5.08 -1.82 12.73
C VAL A 223 6.34 -1.59 11.93
N THR A 224 6.99 -2.65 11.52
CA THR A 224 8.11 -2.64 10.58
C THR A 224 8.05 -3.88 9.70
N GLU A 225 8.64 -3.76 8.51
CA GLU A 225 8.75 -4.87 7.56
C GLU A 225 10.21 -5.06 7.16
N PHE A 226 10.65 -6.32 7.06
CA PHE A 226 12.03 -6.64 6.64
C PHE A 226 12.17 -6.75 5.12
N GLY A 227 11.07 -6.69 4.39
CA GLY A 227 11.06 -6.73 2.93
C GLY A 227 11.92 -7.84 2.35
N TYR A 228 12.72 -7.52 1.35
CA TYR A 228 13.56 -8.47 0.61
C TYR A 228 15.02 -8.49 1.05
N GLU A 229 15.43 -7.63 1.99
CA GLU A 229 16.81 -7.56 2.48
C GLU A 229 17.19 -8.84 3.24
N ARG A 230 18.30 -9.45 2.84
CA ARG A 230 18.81 -10.71 3.44
C ARG A 230 20.33 -10.69 3.68
N SER A 231 21.00 -9.52 3.47
CA SER A 231 22.42 -9.40 3.81
C SER A 231 22.64 -9.46 5.32
N ALA A 232 23.81 -9.88 5.74
CA ALA A 232 24.16 -9.89 7.16
C ALA A 232 24.17 -8.48 7.77
N GLU A 233 24.55 -7.48 6.98
CA GLU A 233 24.55 -6.07 7.40
C GLU A 233 23.14 -5.54 7.56
N GLY A 234 22.26 -5.73 6.55
CA GLY A 234 20.88 -5.32 6.62
C GLY A 234 20.13 -6.00 7.78
N ALA A 235 20.36 -7.30 7.98
CA ALA A 235 19.76 -8.03 9.09
C ALA A 235 20.23 -7.45 10.46
N ARG A 236 21.52 -7.12 10.62
CA ARG A 236 22.04 -6.48 11.84
C ARG A 236 21.36 -5.12 12.09
N ARG A 237 21.24 -4.27 11.07
CA ARG A 237 20.59 -2.95 11.20
C ARG A 237 19.14 -3.07 11.61
N MET A 238 18.36 -3.90 10.90
CA MET A 238 16.95 -4.11 11.21
C MET A 238 16.73 -4.65 12.62
N CYS A 239 17.52 -5.68 13.03
CA CYS A 239 17.43 -6.25 14.38
C CYS A 239 17.87 -5.26 15.47
N ALA A 240 18.89 -4.43 15.23
CA ALA A 240 19.35 -3.42 16.19
C ALA A 240 18.27 -2.36 16.47
N VAL A 241 17.50 -1.96 15.46
CA VAL A 241 16.37 -1.03 15.64
C VAL A 241 15.27 -1.69 16.47
N VAL A 242 14.92 -2.95 16.16
CA VAL A 242 13.94 -3.72 16.94
C VAL A 242 14.38 -3.85 18.40
N GLU A 243 15.64 -4.23 18.64
CA GLU A 243 16.21 -4.32 20.00
C GLU A 243 16.10 -2.97 20.73
N ARG A 244 16.49 -1.87 20.06
CA ARG A 244 16.46 -0.54 20.67
C ARG A 244 15.05 -0.10 21.03
N LEU A 245 14.07 -0.31 20.15
CA LEU A 245 12.65 -0.01 20.43
C LEU A 245 12.12 -0.80 21.62
N LEU A 246 12.50 -2.09 21.76
CA LEU A 246 12.14 -2.89 22.94
C LEU A 246 12.77 -2.35 24.22
N CYS A 247 14.02 -1.83 24.16
CA CYS A 247 14.67 -1.17 25.30
C CYS A 247 13.95 0.13 25.69
N GLU A 248 13.36 0.85 24.73
CA GLU A 248 12.47 2.02 24.97
C GLU A 248 11.09 1.63 25.51
N ARG A 249 10.83 0.31 25.65
CA ARG A 249 9.58 -0.24 26.22
C ARG A 249 8.33 0.12 25.40
N VAL A 250 8.43 0.15 24.08
CA VAL A 250 7.24 0.27 23.22
C VAL A 250 6.22 -0.83 23.59
N ARG A 251 4.93 -0.52 23.49
CA ARG A 251 3.86 -1.47 23.84
C ARG A 251 3.97 -2.78 23.06
N ALA A 252 4.24 -2.70 21.78
CA ALA A 252 4.41 -3.89 20.93
C ALA A 252 5.10 -3.52 19.62
N ILE A 253 5.76 -4.51 19.03
CA ILE A 253 6.25 -4.46 17.64
C ILE A 253 5.49 -5.51 16.84
N ARG A 254 5.14 -5.20 15.60
CA ARG A 254 4.44 -6.08 14.65
C ARG A 254 5.16 -6.09 13.32
N MET A 255 5.06 -7.21 12.62
CA MET A 255 5.40 -7.41 11.22
C MET A 255 4.18 -8.08 10.60
N LEU A 256 3.46 -7.39 9.73
CA LEU A 256 2.16 -7.83 9.25
C LEU A 256 2.20 -8.25 7.78
N GLY A 257 3.23 -7.83 7.03
CA GLY A 257 3.52 -8.29 5.68
C GLY A 257 2.69 -7.65 4.57
N SER A 258 2.08 -6.49 4.82
CA SER A 258 1.38 -5.67 3.84
C SER A 258 1.64 -4.20 4.14
N GLY A 259 2.58 -3.59 3.43
CA GLY A 259 3.03 -2.23 3.71
C GLY A 259 1.92 -1.19 3.57
N ILE A 260 1.03 -1.37 2.60
CA ILE A 260 -0.11 -0.48 2.40
C ILE A 260 -1.06 -0.57 3.60
N LEU A 261 -1.46 -1.78 4.02
CA LEU A 261 -2.38 -1.94 5.15
C LEU A 261 -1.77 -1.45 6.47
N ASP A 262 -0.46 -1.54 6.64
CA ASP A 262 0.24 -1.00 7.82
C ASP A 262 0.06 0.52 7.92
N LEU A 263 0.19 1.24 6.78
CA LEU A 263 -0.07 2.67 6.70
C LEU A 263 -1.54 3.01 6.99
N LEU A 264 -2.46 2.20 6.48
CA LEU A 264 -3.90 2.37 6.72
C LEU A 264 -4.28 2.12 8.19
N PHE A 265 -3.64 1.17 8.84
CA PHE A 265 -3.85 0.94 10.28
C PHE A 265 -3.33 2.11 11.12
N THR A 266 -2.26 2.79 10.66
CA THR A 266 -1.82 4.04 11.30
C THR A 266 -2.85 5.16 11.09
N ALA A 267 -3.40 5.27 9.87
CA ALA A 267 -4.46 6.22 9.55
C ALA A 267 -5.74 6.02 10.40
N GLN A 268 -6.02 4.77 10.78
CA GLN A 268 -7.15 4.41 11.64
C GLN A 268 -6.86 4.55 13.14
N GLY A 269 -5.59 4.73 13.53
CA GLY A 269 -5.18 4.70 14.93
C GLY A 269 -5.14 3.30 15.55
N VAL A 270 -5.13 2.24 14.74
CA VAL A 270 -4.98 0.84 15.19
C VAL A 270 -3.53 0.56 15.60
N VAL A 271 -2.58 1.06 14.81
CA VAL A 271 -1.16 1.13 15.16
C VAL A 271 -0.72 2.59 15.17
N HIS A 272 0.48 2.89 15.67
CA HIS A 272 0.87 4.26 15.94
C HIS A 272 2.07 4.72 15.11
N VAL A 273 2.90 3.78 14.68
CA VAL A 273 4.08 4.02 13.84
C VAL A 273 4.28 2.88 12.87
N VAL A 274 4.63 3.22 11.64
CA VAL A 274 5.18 2.31 10.63
C VAL A 274 6.50 2.86 10.17
N TYR A 275 7.53 2.02 10.07
CA TYR A 275 8.79 2.38 9.43
C TYR A 275 9.33 1.22 8.59
N ALA A 276 10.00 1.56 7.49
CA ALA A 276 10.71 0.61 6.62
C ALA A 276 11.79 1.32 5.81
N GLY A 277 12.69 0.58 5.18
CA GLY A 277 13.72 1.13 4.29
C GLY A 277 15.00 1.54 5.02
N ILE A 278 15.27 1.03 6.23
CA ILE A 278 16.48 1.36 7.00
C ILE A 278 17.73 0.61 6.52
N ALA A 279 17.55 -0.44 5.72
CA ALA A 279 18.62 -1.29 5.21
C ALA A 279 18.44 -1.65 3.71
N GLY A 280 17.56 -0.95 2.99
CA GLY A 280 17.27 -1.23 1.59
C GLY A 280 16.29 -2.40 1.41
N GLU A 281 15.25 -2.48 2.23
CA GLU A 281 14.25 -3.56 2.25
C GLU A 281 13.44 -3.70 0.96
N GLY A 282 13.55 -2.74 0.03
CA GLY A 282 13.06 -2.88 -1.33
C GLY A 282 11.65 -2.38 -1.60
N TRP A 283 11.08 -1.54 -0.74
CA TRP A 283 9.78 -0.90 -1.01
C TRP A 283 9.83 -0.07 -2.29
N GLN A 284 8.80 -0.22 -3.10
CA GLN A 284 8.63 0.46 -4.37
C GLN A 284 7.51 1.51 -4.28
N PRO A 285 7.41 2.46 -5.21
CA PRO A 285 6.39 3.50 -5.15
C PRO A 285 4.94 2.99 -5.04
N TRP A 286 4.62 1.84 -5.64
CA TRP A 286 3.28 1.25 -5.56
C TRP A 286 2.96 0.68 -4.19
N ASP A 287 3.97 0.26 -3.40
CA ASP A 287 3.79 -0.31 -2.05
C ASP A 287 3.29 0.72 -1.04
N TYR A 288 3.40 2.03 -1.35
CA TYR A 288 2.97 3.06 -0.41
C TYR A 288 2.25 4.26 -0.99
N ALA A 289 2.17 4.44 -2.31
CA ALA A 289 1.58 5.66 -2.87
C ALA A 289 0.16 5.93 -2.35
N ALA A 290 -0.75 4.96 -2.44
CA ALA A 290 -2.11 5.10 -1.93
C ALA A 290 -2.15 5.24 -0.40
N GLY A 291 -1.41 4.38 0.31
CA GLY A 291 -1.37 4.36 1.77
C GLY A 291 -0.84 5.66 2.37
N VAL A 292 0.21 6.24 1.76
CA VAL A 292 0.77 7.54 2.17
C VAL A 292 -0.25 8.67 2.08
N LEU A 293 -1.01 8.76 0.98
CA LEU A 293 -2.03 9.79 0.87
C LEU A 293 -3.13 9.59 1.91
N ILE A 294 -3.62 8.37 2.08
CA ILE A 294 -4.66 8.05 3.06
C ILE A 294 -4.19 8.40 4.48
N ALA A 295 -2.95 8.04 4.83
CA ALA A 295 -2.38 8.37 6.14
C ALA A 295 -2.24 9.90 6.34
N LYS A 296 -1.75 10.63 5.34
CA LYS A 296 -1.63 12.10 5.40
C LYS A 296 -2.99 12.78 5.54
N GLU A 297 -3.98 12.37 4.77
CA GLU A 297 -5.34 12.91 4.82
C GLU A 297 -6.09 12.55 6.13
N ALA A 298 -5.68 11.47 6.80
CA ALA A 298 -6.13 11.14 8.17
C ALA A 298 -5.39 11.95 9.26
N GLY A 299 -4.33 12.69 8.90
CA GLY A 299 -3.57 13.55 9.81
C GLY A 299 -2.29 12.91 10.38
N CYS A 300 -1.83 11.77 9.83
CA CYS A 300 -0.54 11.20 10.18
C CYS A 300 0.62 12.05 9.64
N VAL A 301 1.76 11.95 10.29
CA VAL A 301 3.04 12.48 9.82
C VAL A 301 3.74 11.41 8.99
N VAL A 302 4.11 11.75 7.77
CA VAL A 302 4.87 10.86 6.88
C VAL A 302 6.18 11.54 6.49
N ALA A 303 7.30 10.85 6.67
CA ALA A 303 8.63 11.35 6.36
C ALA A 303 9.52 10.24 5.77
N SER A 304 10.60 10.61 5.08
CA SER A 304 11.69 9.69 4.76
C SER A 304 12.60 9.50 5.98
N LEU A 305 13.15 8.31 6.13
CA LEU A 305 14.21 8.05 7.13
C LEU A 305 15.59 8.53 6.66
N GLU A 306 15.74 8.79 5.36
CA GLU A 306 16.97 9.33 4.80
C GLU A 306 17.09 10.82 5.16
N SER A 307 18.18 11.17 5.84
CA SER A 307 18.50 12.56 6.10
C SER A 307 19.26 13.14 4.91
N PRO A 308 18.87 14.29 4.35
CA PRO A 308 19.72 15.01 3.42
C PRO A 308 21.10 15.29 4.05
N PRO A 309 22.20 15.23 3.27
CA PRO A 309 23.52 15.50 3.77
C PRO A 309 23.59 16.86 4.50
N GLY A 310 24.09 16.85 5.75
CA GLY A 310 24.27 18.06 6.57
C GLY A 310 23.03 18.55 7.33
N MET A 311 21.90 17.84 7.31
CA MET A 311 20.72 18.16 8.14
C MET A 311 20.73 17.40 9.46
N THR A 312 20.40 18.10 10.53
CA THR A 312 20.11 17.51 11.85
C THR A 312 18.66 17.06 11.94
N CYS A 313 18.39 16.04 12.76
CA CYS A 313 17.04 15.53 12.98
C CYS A 313 16.26 16.41 13.97
N ASP A 314 15.97 17.62 13.56
CA ASP A 314 15.13 18.54 14.32
C ASP A 314 13.69 18.57 13.74
N GLY A 315 12.84 19.26 14.47
CA GLY A 315 11.44 19.42 14.06
C GLY A 315 11.25 20.12 12.70
N GLU A 316 12.27 20.83 12.20
CA GLU A 316 12.24 21.47 10.89
C GLU A 316 12.43 20.45 9.75
N PHE A 317 13.28 19.43 9.97
CA PHE A 317 13.45 18.31 9.03
C PHE A 317 12.13 17.58 8.80
N LEU A 318 11.48 17.11 9.87
CA LEU A 318 10.18 16.43 9.75
C LEU A 318 9.08 17.33 9.16
N SER A 319 9.14 18.64 9.41
CA SER A 319 8.19 19.58 8.81
C SER A 319 8.34 19.66 7.31
N ARG A 320 9.57 19.68 6.79
CA ARG A 320 9.85 19.68 5.35
C ARG A 320 9.50 18.35 4.70
N CYS A 321 9.92 17.23 5.30
CA CYS A 321 9.63 15.90 4.77
C CYS A 321 8.14 15.59 4.74
N ALA A 322 7.36 16.06 5.71
CA ALA A 322 5.91 15.83 5.74
C ALA A 322 5.15 16.50 4.58
N HIS A 323 5.66 17.63 4.05
CA HIS A 323 5.05 18.30 2.90
C HIS A 323 5.48 17.70 1.55
N ASP A 324 6.73 17.26 1.44
CA ASP A 324 7.38 16.88 0.18
C ASP A 324 7.88 15.41 0.19
N PHE A 325 7.13 14.50 0.84
CA PHE A 325 7.50 13.08 0.83
C PHE A 325 7.61 12.57 -0.60
N ASP A 326 8.81 12.13 -0.97
CA ASP A 326 9.09 11.56 -2.29
C ASP A 326 8.75 10.06 -2.29
N ILE A 327 7.67 9.69 -2.96
CA ILE A 327 7.26 8.29 -3.11
C ILE A 327 8.25 7.45 -3.94
N PHE A 328 9.22 8.06 -4.60
CA PHE A 328 10.28 7.37 -5.32
C PHE A 328 11.52 7.11 -4.44
N GLY A 329 11.50 7.54 -3.17
CA GLY A 329 12.47 7.14 -2.15
C GLY A 329 12.23 5.70 -1.70
N GLN A 330 13.17 5.15 -0.92
CA GLN A 330 13.13 3.75 -0.49
C GLN A 330 12.88 3.59 1.01
N SER A 331 12.66 4.69 1.73
CA SER A 331 12.43 4.66 3.16
C SER A 331 11.21 5.46 3.58
N ILE A 332 10.54 5.00 4.61
CA ILE A 332 9.34 5.64 5.15
C ILE A 332 9.32 5.58 6.68
N LEU A 333 8.85 6.66 7.27
CA LEU A 333 8.38 6.75 8.65
C LEU A 333 6.98 7.38 8.61
N CYS A 334 5.96 6.64 8.99
CA CYS A 334 4.62 7.13 9.19
C CYS A 334 4.26 7.04 10.67
N ALA A 335 3.85 8.14 11.28
CA ALA A 335 3.49 8.15 12.69
C ALA A 335 2.21 8.94 12.95
N SER A 336 1.50 8.59 14.02
CA SER A 336 0.24 9.22 14.42
C SER A 336 0.42 10.65 14.92
N SER A 337 1.62 11.06 15.31
CA SER A 337 1.95 12.43 15.71
C SER A 337 3.38 12.80 15.38
N ARG A 338 3.65 14.12 15.35
CA ARG A 338 4.98 14.65 15.09
C ARG A 338 5.98 14.28 16.18
N ASP A 339 5.57 14.37 17.44
CA ASP A 339 6.45 14.09 18.58
C ASP A 339 6.86 12.61 18.56
N LEU A 340 5.92 11.70 18.34
CA LEU A 340 6.19 10.28 18.22
C LEU A 340 7.09 9.96 17.01
N ALA A 341 6.90 10.67 15.88
CA ALA A 341 7.77 10.52 14.71
C ALA A 341 9.21 10.92 15.02
N LEU A 342 9.42 12.03 15.75
CA LEU A 342 10.74 12.48 16.19
C LEU A 342 11.40 11.48 17.14
N GLU A 343 10.69 11.00 18.14
CA GLU A 343 11.21 10.04 19.11
C GLU A 343 11.64 8.74 18.41
N VAL A 344 10.79 8.18 17.55
CA VAL A 344 11.10 6.94 16.83
C VAL A 344 12.24 7.15 15.83
N HIS A 345 12.27 8.27 15.11
CA HIS A 345 13.36 8.59 14.19
C HIS A 345 14.71 8.67 14.92
N HIS A 346 14.74 9.28 16.11
CA HIS A 346 15.94 9.34 16.95
C HIS A 346 16.41 7.94 17.37
N VAL A 347 15.47 7.08 17.82
CA VAL A 347 15.76 5.69 18.19
C VAL A 347 16.34 4.90 17.02
N ILE A 348 15.75 5.03 15.82
CA ILE A 348 16.22 4.35 14.61
C ILE A 348 17.65 4.79 14.27
N ARG A 349 17.92 6.09 14.27
CA ARG A 349 19.26 6.62 13.95
C ARG A 349 20.32 6.15 14.94
N GLU A 350 20.08 6.29 16.23
CA GLU A 350 21.04 5.82 17.24
C GLU A 350 21.35 4.32 17.08
N ALA A 351 20.34 3.50 16.75
CA ALA A 351 20.54 2.08 16.54
C ALA A 351 21.41 1.81 15.31
N CYS A 352 21.14 2.48 14.19
CA CYS A 352 21.91 2.33 12.95
C CYS A 352 23.36 2.83 13.10
N ASP A 353 23.58 3.98 13.76
CA ASP A 353 24.91 4.55 13.98
C ASP A 353 25.78 3.60 14.81
N ARG A 354 25.24 2.98 15.87
CA ARG A 354 25.94 1.98 16.71
C ARG A 354 26.37 0.73 15.94
N VAL A 355 25.58 0.30 14.94
CA VAL A 355 25.96 -0.83 14.08
C VAL A 355 27.14 -0.45 13.19
N SER A 356 27.10 0.74 12.59
CA SER A 356 28.17 1.24 11.72
C SER A 356 29.49 1.45 12.46
N GLU A 357 29.46 1.92 13.71
CA GLU A 357 30.65 2.09 14.56
C GLU A 357 31.31 0.77 14.94
N LYS A 358 30.53 -0.29 15.18
CA LYS A 358 31.06 -1.61 15.59
C LYS A 358 31.63 -2.41 14.43
N HIS A 359 31.27 -2.11 13.20
CA HIS A 359 31.70 -2.83 12.00
C HIS A 359 32.10 -1.86 10.87
N PRO A 360 33.14 -1.05 11.05
CA PRO A 360 33.51 -0.02 10.08
C PRO A 360 34.06 -0.56 8.75
N ALA A 361 34.32 -1.86 8.64
CA ALA A 361 34.78 -2.50 7.41
C ALA A 361 33.66 -2.93 6.47
N ASP A 362 32.38 -2.88 6.93
CA ASP A 362 31.18 -3.32 6.20
C ASP A 362 30.30 -2.11 5.80
N ALA A 363 30.74 -0.86 5.99
CA ALA A 363 30.00 0.37 5.72
C ALA A 363 30.30 0.97 4.33
#